data_cb4297d5e0d60f200e51ce35226d1b94
#
_entry.id   cb4297d5e0d60f200e51ce35226d1b94
#
_cell.length_a   1.000
_cell.length_b   1.000
_cell.length_c   1.000
_cell.angle_alpha   90.00
_cell.angle_beta   90.00
_cell.angle_gamma   90.00
#
_symmetry.space_group_name_H-M   'P 1'
#
loop_
_entity.id
_entity.type
_entity.pdbx_description
1 polymer ?
#
loop_
_entity_poly.entity_id
_entity_poly.type
_entity_poly.pdbx_seq_one_letter_code
_entity_poly.pdbx_strand_id
1 'polypeptide(L)' 'IIRLARKKFNGIEATTETTILKINNPERLENIVENMLDIRSEEELLRLIDLH' A
#
# COMPACT_ATOMS: atom_id res chain seq x y z
N ILE A 1 -2.45 7.31 -2.43
CA ILE A 1 -2.21 5.87 -2.32
C ILE A 1 -3.23 5.17 -1.40
N ILE A 2 -3.58 5.79 -0.30
CA ILE A 2 -4.57 5.21 0.62
C ILE A 2 -5.92 5.07 -0.08
N ARG A 3 -6.32 6.10 -0.80
CA ARG A 3 -7.56 6.10 -1.53
C ARG A 3 -7.59 5.00 -2.59
N LEU A 4 -6.47 4.83 -3.28
CA LEU A 4 -6.34 3.78 -4.29
C LEU A 4 -6.42 2.40 -3.66
N ALA A 5 -5.75 2.20 -2.53
CA ALA A 5 -5.80 0.93 -1.81
C ALA A 5 -7.20 0.60 -1.33
N ARG A 6 -7.90 1.58 -0.79
CA ARG A 6 -9.28 1.40 -0.35
C ARG A 6 -10.20 0.97 -1.49
N LYS A 7 -10.00 1.56 -2.65
CA LYS A 7 -10.79 1.21 -3.83
C LYS A 7 -10.49 -0.20 -4.31
N LYS A 8 -9.21 -0.53 -4.36
CA LYS A 8 -8.77 -1.82 -4.88
C LYS A 8 -9.19 -2.98 -4.00
N PHE A 9 -9.08 -2.81 -2.68
CA PHE A 9 -9.34 -3.88 -1.72
C PHE A 9 -10.68 -3.75 -1.01
N ASN A 10 -11.50 -2.81 -1.44
CA ASN A 10 -12.81 -2.55 -0.84
C ASN A 10 -12.70 -2.19 0.64
N GLY A 11 -11.67 -1.42 0.97
CA GLY A 11 -11.37 -1.02 2.33
C GLY A 11 -10.07 -1.62 2.81
N ILE A 12 -9.41 -0.95 3.73
CA ILE A 12 -8.16 -1.43 4.34
C ILE A 12 -8.23 -1.24 5.85
N GLU A 13 -7.43 -2.02 6.57
CA GLU A 13 -7.37 -1.91 8.02
C GLU A 13 -6.66 -0.64 8.46
N ALA A 14 -7.00 -0.15 9.66
CA ALA A 14 -6.37 1.05 10.21
C ALA A 14 -4.86 0.88 10.34
N THR A 15 -4.40 -0.31 10.68
CA THR A 15 -2.97 -0.59 10.78
C THR A 15 -2.26 -0.45 9.45
N THR A 16 -2.89 -0.90 8.38
CA THR A 16 -2.36 -0.76 7.03
C THR A 16 -2.26 0.71 6.64
N GLU A 17 -3.31 1.46 6.91
CA GLU A 17 -3.34 2.88 6.64
C GLU A 17 -2.22 3.61 7.36
N THR A 18 -2.04 3.30 8.65
CA THR A 18 -0.99 3.90 9.46
C THR A 18 0.39 3.57 8.89
N THR A 19 0.58 2.34 8.45
CA THR A 19 1.84 1.90 7.86
C THR A 19 2.15 2.69 6.59
N ILE A 20 1.15 2.89 5.75
CA ILE A 20 1.31 3.68 4.53
C ILE A 20 1.66 5.13 4.86
N LEU A 21 0.98 5.70 5.84
CA LEU A 21 1.21 7.09 6.22
C LEU A 21 2.61 7.34 6.78
N LYS A 22 3.27 6.31 7.28
CA LYS A 22 4.64 6.42 7.78
C LYS A 22 5.68 6.45 6.68
N ILE A 23 5.30 6.09 5.46
CA ILE A 23 6.23 6.12 4.34
C ILE A 23 6.46 7.58 3.95
N ASN A 24 7.70 8.00 4.04
CA ASN A 24 8.08 9.39 3.86
C ASN A 24 8.89 9.62 2.59
N ASN A 25 9.11 8.57 1.83
CA ASN A 25 9.95 8.60 0.63
C ASN A 25 9.07 8.53 -0.62
N PRO A 26 9.05 9.59 -1.47
CA PRO A 26 8.22 9.60 -2.67
C PRO A 26 8.52 8.48 -3.64
N GLU A 27 9.79 8.08 -3.76
CA GLU A 27 10.16 6.98 -4.65
C GLU A 27 9.55 5.66 -4.20
N ARG A 28 9.55 5.42 -2.91
CA ARG A 28 8.93 4.21 -2.36
C ARG A 28 7.44 4.19 -2.62
N LEU A 29 6.78 5.34 -2.44
CA LEU A 29 5.35 5.46 -2.70
C LEU A 29 5.04 5.20 -4.17
N GLU A 30 5.85 5.72 -5.07
CA GLU A 30 5.70 5.47 -6.50
C GLU A 30 5.84 3.99 -6.83
N ASN A 31 6.86 3.33 -6.26
CA ASN A 31 7.05 1.90 -6.46
C ASN A 31 5.87 1.09 -5.95
N ILE A 32 5.32 1.47 -4.81
CA ILE A 32 4.17 0.78 -4.25
C ILE A 32 2.95 0.95 -5.16
N VAL A 33 2.73 2.16 -5.66
CA VAL A 33 1.61 2.42 -6.57
C VAL A 33 1.74 1.59 -7.85
N GLU A 34 2.94 1.53 -8.42
CA GLU A 34 3.18 0.74 -9.62
C GLU A 34 2.90 -0.74 -9.38
N ASN A 35 3.37 -1.26 -8.26
CA ASN A 35 3.15 -2.67 -7.94
C ASN A 35 1.72 -2.96 -7.48
N MET A 36 0.98 -1.94 -7.10
CA MET A 36 -0.39 -2.12 -6.65
C MET A 36 -1.28 -2.71 -7.74
N LEU A 37 -0.94 -2.49 -9.00
CA LEU A 37 -1.68 -3.06 -10.12
C LEU A 37 -1.55 -4.58 -10.16
N ASP A 38 -0.46 -5.11 -9.62
CA ASP A 38 -0.17 -6.55 -9.66
C ASP A 38 -0.57 -7.28 -8.39
N ILE A 39 -0.71 -6.57 -7.28
CA ILE A 39 -1.09 -7.22 -6.02
C ILE A 39 -2.60 -7.44 -5.97
N ARG A 40 -3.00 -8.48 -5.27
CA ARG A 40 -4.41 -8.89 -5.22
C ARG A 40 -5.05 -8.79 -3.86
N SER A 41 -4.28 -8.54 -2.82
CA SER A 41 -4.80 -8.48 -1.47
C SER A 41 -4.04 -7.47 -0.63
N GLU A 42 -4.68 -7.07 0.46
CA GLU A 42 -4.07 -6.17 1.42
C GLU A 42 -2.82 -6.79 2.05
N GLU A 43 -2.83 -8.10 2.24
CA GLU A 43 -1.69 -8.83 2.77
C GLU A 43 -0.47 -8.69 1.87
N GLU A 44 -0.68 -8.80 0.56
CA GLU A 44 0.39 -8.60 -0.41
C GLU A 44 0.93 -7.17 -0.36
N LEU A 45 0.05 -6.20 -0.17
CA LEU A 45 0.46 -4.81 -0.03
C LEU A 45 1.34 -4.63 1.20
N LEU A 46 0.98 -5.23 2.32
CA LEU A 46 1.78 -5.15 3.54
C LEU A 46 3.16 -5.77 3.35
N ARG A 47 3.23 -6.88 2.65
CA ARG A 47 4.51 -7.51 2.35
C ARG A 47 5.40 -6.62 1.49
N LEU A 48 4.80 -5.96 0.51
CA LEU A 48 5.52 -5.04 -0.36
C LEU A 48 6.12 -3.89 0.46
N ILE A 49 5.35 -3.36 1.39
CA ILE A 49 5.80 -2.28 2.26
C ILE A 49 6.93 -2.75 3.18
N ASP A 50 6.80 -3.94 3.75
CA ASP A 50 7.79 -4.49 4.66
C ASP A 50 9.12 -4.80 3.99
N LEU A 51 9.10 -5.14 2.71
CA LEU A 51 10.33 -5.46 1.96
C LEU A 51 11.18 -4.23 1.66
N HIS A 52 10.64 -3.07 1.86
CA HIS A 52 11.33 -1.81 1.63
C HIS A 52 11.52 -1.03 2.91
#